data_2c61918371010a82fee50f0b15f49d81
#
_entry.id   2c61918371010a82fee50f0b15f49d81
#
_cell.length_a   1.000
_cell.length_b   1.000
_cell.length_c   1.000
_cell.angle_alpha   90.00
_cell.angle_beta   90.00
_cell.angle_gamma   90.00
#
_symmetry.space_group_name_H-M   'P 1'
#
loop_
_entity.id
_entity.type
_entity.pdbx_description
1 polymer ?
#
loop_
_entity_poly.entity_id
_entity_poly.type
_entity_poly.pdbx_seq_one_letter_code
_entity_poly.pdbx_strand_id
1 'polypeptide(L)'
;MQAYHKYNMFDGAVLVAENGKIVYKGAFGPANREWNIPNRTDTRFMIGSVSKPLTATLAMLQVQKGLLSLHKTIADYLPEFKNKPAAGVTIKQLLSHTSGIPNYDIINDFFPRISRQNFSREDYIKVYMDSALLFEPGSRYFYSSWGYFTLGYILERVTGKTYAQLMKEDIFSKLQMNNSGSYHHLQVVPNRATGYDYSFGGFTSADFRDQSNTMGTGDLYSTVEDLFKFHLALTNHTLLNKELTEEMLSPGMRPARYGYGWFNQNFKYTATDSVAANFHLGMTEGFISFMLRIPSTNSFTVILCNSSPTDFFGITKNLVRVLYNKPVDLKQPVHKKMETFIAQLGAIKAVEEYKKMKADSVHYYIDWISMDFIAEQLLNLKRYEDAKTIAENNSAEFPDKDLVMFTMGNIYLALNRKDDAIRFYKKALQLYPGYQEAKNRLKELEDK
;
A
#
# COMPACT_ATOMS: atom_id res chain seq x y z
N MET A 1 -4.80 11.25 -17.71
CA MET A 1 -5.30 11.45 -16.33
C MET A 1 -6.77 11.87 -16.29
N GLN A 2 -7.23 12.80 -17.12
CA GLN A 2 -8.68 13.19 -17.16
C GLN A 2 -9.63 12.00 -17.34
N ALA A 3 -9.29 11.05 -18.21
CA ALA A 3 -10.12 9.86 -18.43
C ALA A 3 -10.17 8.95 -17.18
N TYR A 4 -9.07 8.78 -16.47
CA TYR A 4 -9.07 8.05 -15.20
C TYR A 4 -10.00 8.69 -14.16
N HIS A 5 -9.94 10.03 -14.04
CA HIS A 5 -10.86 10.75 -13.16
C HIS A 5 -12.32 10.58 -13.62
N LYS A 6 -12.60 10.77 -14.93
CA LYS A 6 -13.95 10.59 -15.50
C LYS A 6 -14.52 9.17 -15.24
N TYR A 7 -13.66 8.16 -15.16
CA TYR A 7 -14.05 6.78 -14.90
C TYR A 7 -14.07 6.44 -13.39
N ASN A 8 -13.95 7.42 -12.50
CA ASN A 8 -13.87 7.24 -11.04
C ASN A 8 -12.73 6.30 -10.60
N MET A 9 -11.61 6.35 -11.33
CA MET A 9 -10.42 5.54 -11.08
C MET A 9 -9.29 6.32 -10.39
N PHE A 10 -9.40 7.67 -10.32
CA PHE A 10 -8.36 8.51 -9.78
C PHE A 10 -8.89 9.86 -9.29
N ASP A 11 -8.72 10.13 -8.00
CA ASP A 11 -8.84 11.45 -7.39
C ASP A 11 -7.57 11.71 -6.58
N GLY A 12 -6.84 12.78 -6.92
CA GLY A 12 -5.55 13.07 -6.29
C GLY A 12 -4.64 13.95 -7.14
N ALA A 13 -3.34 13.85 -6.90
CA ALA A 13 -2.31 14.58 -7.64
C ALA A 13 -1.31 13.61 -8.29
N VAL A 14 -0.75 14.03 -9.42
CA VAL A 14 0.22 13.27 -10.21
C VAL A 14 1.34 14.18 -10.70
N LEU A 15 2.56 13.64 -10.72
CA LEU A 15 3.71 14.30 -11.36
C LEU A 15 4.51 13.26 -12.15
N VAL A 16 4.94 13.67 -13.34
CA VAL A 16 5.86 12.93 -14.21
C VAL A 16 7.06 13.82 -14.53
N ALA A 17 8.24 13.27 -14.38
CA ALA A 17 9.47 13.92 -14.76
C ALA A 17 10.30 13.02 -15.68
N GLU A 18 11.02 13.62 -16.60
CA GLU A 18 11.95 13.00 -17.54
C GLU A 18 13.25 13.78 -17.56
N ASN A 19 14.39 13.08 -17.58
CA ASN A 19 15.72 13.71 -17.55
C ASN A 19 15.87 14.72 -16.40
N GLY A 20 15.28 14.42 -15.23
CA GLY A 20 15.33 15.29 -14.06
C GLY A 20 14.50 16.58 -14.15
N LYS A 21 13.58 16.69 -15.13
CA LYS A 21 12.71 17.85 -15.31
C LYS A 21 11.24 17.42 -15.31
N ILE A 22 10.39 18.20 -14.65
CA ILE A 22 8.94 17.97 -14.66
C ILE A 22 8.40 18.20 -16.06
N VAL A 23 7.82 17.14 -16.66
CA VAL A 23 7.17 17.22 -17.99
C VAL A 23 5.64 17.26 -17.87
N TYR A 24 5.09 16.78 -16.74
CA TYR A 24 3.66 16.84 -16.47
C TYR A 24 3.39 16.89 -14.96
N LYS A 25 2.41 17.68 -14.55
CA LYS A 25 1.77 17.62 -13.23
C LYS A 25 0.31 18.02 -13.35
N GLY A 26 -0.53 17.41 -12.50
CA GLY A 26 -1.97 17.71 -12.48
C GLY A 26 -2.62 17.22 -11.21
N ALA A 27 -3.82 17.72 -10.93
CA ALA A 27 -4.64 17.29 -9.82
C ALA A 27 -6.10 17.15 -10.27
N PHE A 28 -6.82 16.19 -9.68
CA PHE A 28 -8.14 15.76 -10.11
C PHE A 28 -9.00 15.41 -8.91
N GLY A 29 -10.30 15.64 -9.03
CA GLY A 29 -11.28 15.32 -8.01
C GLY A 29 -11.17 16.19 -6.74
N PRO A 30 -12.01 15.94 -5.75
CA PRO A 30 -12.04 16.70 -4.51
C PRO A 30 -10.99 16.25 -3.49
N ALA A 31 -10.27 17.21 -2.88
CA ALA A 31 -9.46 17.02 -1.69
C ALA A 31 -10.34 16.85 -0.44
N ASN A 32 -11.50 17.48 -0.45
CA ASN A 32 -12.53 17.30 0.57
C ASN A 32 -13.88 17.25 -0.13
N ARG A 33 -14.61 16.14 0.02
CA ARG A 33 -15.89 15.90 -0.65
C ARG A 33 -17.04 16.62 0.01
N GLU A 34 -17.01 16.75 1.34
CA GLU A 34 -18.05 17.40 2.12
C GLU A 34 -18.16 18.89 1.77
N TRP A 35 -17.03 19.53 1.52
CA TRP A 35 -16.94 20.96 1.17
C TRP A 35 -16.69 21.19 -0.32
N ASN A 36 -16.62 20.13 -1.12
CA ASN A 36 -16.30 20.20 -2.55
C ASN A 36 -15.02 20.99 -2.86
N ILE A 37 -14.00 20.85 -2.00
CA ILE A 37 -12.71 21.51 -2.19
C ILE A 37 -11.88 20.67 -3.19
N PRO A 38 -11.41 21.24 -4.32
CA PRO A 38 -10.66 20.47 -5.31
C PRO A 38 -9.26 20.11 -4.84
N ASN A 39 -8.75 18.98 -5.30
CA ASN A 39 -7.33 18.67 -5.22
C ASN A 39 -6.50 19.66 -6.04
N ARG A 40 -5.30 19.93 -5.55
CA ARG A 40 -4.29 20.79 -6.16
C ARG A 40 -2.95 20.05 -6.16
N THR A 41 -1.99 20.48 -6.95
CA THR A 41 -0.65 19.86 -6.96
C THR A 41 0.13 20.10 -5.68
N ASP A 42 -0.26 21.12 -4.90
CA ASP A 42 0.27 21.41 -3.56
C ASP A 42 -0.62 20.86 -2.41
N THR A 43 -1.67 20.09 -2.73
CA THR A 43 -2.43 19.33 -1.73
C THR A 43 -1.51 18.32 -1.05
N ARG A 44 -1.60 18.25 0.28
CA ARG A 44 -0.82 17.34 1.12
C ARG A 44 -1.59 16.04 1.30
N PHE A 45 -0.98 14.93 0.92
CA PHE A 45 -1.57 13.60 1.04
C PHE A 45 -0.80 12.79 2.08
N MET A 46 -1.49 11.96 2.85
CA MET A 46 -0.83 10.89 3.59
C MET A 46 -0.22 9.92 2.57
N ILE A 47 1.06 9.60 2.74
CA ILE A 47 1.79 8.77 1.76
C ILE A 47 1.95 7.32 2.17
N GLY A 48 1.39 6.93 3.32
CA GLY A 48 1.46 5.55 3.81
C GLY A 48 2.89 4.99 3.72
N SER A 49 3.02 3.77 3.24
CA SER A 49 4.33 3.09 3.18
C SER A 49 5.37 3.72 2.24
N VAL A 50 5.03 4.72 1.43
CA VAL A 50 6.04 5.57 0.76
C VAL A 50 6.88 6.37 1.79
N SER A 51 6.49 6.38 3.06
CA SER A 51 7.33 6.85 4.18
C SER A 51 8.60 6.00 4.36
N LYS A 52 8.57 4.70 4.06
CA LYS A 52 9.71 3.79 4.28
C LYS A 52 10.97 4.15 3.49
N PRO A 53 10.91 4.54 2.22
CA PRO A 53 12.04 5.14 1.51
C PRO A 53 12.72 6.30 2.25
N LEU A 54 11.90 7.21 2.81
CA LEU A 54 12.41 8.36 3.56
C LEU A 54 13.00 7.92 4.91
N THR A 55 12.34 7.01 5.61
CA THR A 55 12.85 6.41 6.86
C THR A 55 14.18 5.68 6.64
N ALA A 56 14.29 4.90 5.57
CA ALA A 56 15.53 4.23 5.20
C ALA A 56 16.65 5.24 4.89
N THR A 57 16.34 6.30 4.15
CA THR A 57 17.29 7.38 3.90
C THR A 57 17.74 8.06 5.19
N LEU A 58 16.81 8.31 6.12
CA LEU A 58 17.14 8.86 7.44
C LEU A 58 18.07 7.93 8.23
N ALA A 59 17.82 6.62 8.21
CA ALA A 59 18.69 5.63 8.85
C ALA A 59 20.08 5.61 8.21
N MET A 60 20.17 5.62 6.88
CA MET A 60 21.46 5.67 6.17
C MET A 60 22.22 6.99 6.42
N LEU A 61 21.51 8.10 6.65
CA LEU A 61 22.14 9.35 7.10
C LEU A 61 22.77 9.21 8.49
N GLN A 62 22.14 8.48 9.42
CA GLN A 62 22.75 8.21 10.71
C GLN A 62 23.91 7.20 10.59
N VAL A 63 23.89 6.28 9.65
CA VAL A 63 25.04 5.43 9.29
C VAL A 63 26.20 6.30 8.77
N GLN A 64 25.93 7.22 7.85
CA GLN A 64 26.94 8.16 7.33
C GLN A 64 27.57 9.05 8.41
N LYS A 65 26.79 9.40 9.44
CA LYS A 65 27.27 10.16 10.62
C LYS A 65 27.99 9.29 11.64
N GLY A 66 28.05 7.96 11.49
CA GLY A 66 28.64 7.02 12.44
C GLY A 66 27.81 6.78 13.71
N LEU A 67 26.56 7.26 13.75
CA LEU A 67 25.64 7.08 14.88
C LEU A 67 24.91 5.74 14.85
N LEU A 68 24.73 5.16 13.66
CA LEU A 68 24.06 3.90 13.44
C LEU A 68 25.00 2.95 12.66
N SER A 69 24.94 1.64 12.94
CA SER A 69 25.65 0.62 12.20
C SER A 69 24.68 -0.42 11.66
N LEU A 70 24.80 -0.77 10.38
CA LEU A 70 23.95 -1.76 9.74
C LEU A 70 24.08 -3.18 10.34
N HIS A 71 25.23 -3.47 10.97
CA HIS A 71 25.59 -4.77 11.54
C HIS A 71 25.26 -4.92 13.02
N LYS A 72 24.98 -3.82 13.73
CA LYS A 72 24.52 -3.86 15.11
C LYS A 72 23.07 -4.30 15.19
N THR A 73 22.74 -4.89 16.33
CA THR A 73 21.43 -5.52 16.58
C THR A 73 20.46 -4.57 17.28
N ILE A 74 19.20 -4.96 17.37
CA ILE A 74 18.20 -4.27 18.19
C ILE A 74 18.69 -4.15 19.63
N ALA A 75 19.23 -5.21 20.22
CA ALA A 75 19.71 -5.22 21.60
C ALA A 75 20.90 -4.27 21.84
N ASP A 76 21.73 -3.99 20.82
CA ASP A 76 22.83 -3.02 20.93
C ASP A 76 22.34 -1.57 21.11
N TYR A 77 21.14 -1.26 20.61
CA TYR A 77 20.54 0.08 20.67
C TYR A 77 19.41 0.19 21.70
N LEU A 78 18.73 -0.92 21.96
CA LEU A 78 17.59 -1.04 22.87
C LEU A 78 17.85 -2.18 23.86
N PRO A 79 18.77 -2.00 24.83
CA PRO A 79 19.20 -3.07 25.75
C PRO A 79 18.07 -3.62 26.63
N GLU A 80 16.98 -2.87 26.80
CA GLU A 80 15.76 -3.33 27.46
C GLU A 80 15.09 -4.52 26.76
N PHE A 81 15.36 -4.72 25.46
CA PHE A 81 14.84 -5.84 24.66
C PHE A 81 15.84 -6.99 24.46
N LYS A 82 16.96 -7.01 25.17
CA LYS A 82 18.02 -8.03 25.01
C LYS A 82 17.55 -9.49 25.16
N ASN A 83 16.49 -9.72 25.93
CA ASN A 83 15.93 -11.05 26.17
C ASN A 83 14.70 -11.36 25.30
N LYS A 84 14.43 -10.55 24.25
CA LYS A 84 13.29 -10.75 23.36
C LYS A 84 13.68 -11.50 22.10
N PRO A 85 12.76 -12.20 21.43
CA PRO A 85 13.05 -12.98 20.23
C PRO A 85 13.77 -12.19 19.13
N ALA A 86 13.44 -10.91 18.97
CA ALA A 86 14.04 -10.04 17.96
C ALA A 86 15.37 -9.38 18.39
N ALA A 87 15.92 -9.68 19.58
CA ALA A 87 17.11 -9.01 20.13
C ALA A 87 18.32 -9.03 19.19
N GLY A 88 18.56 -10.16 18.53
CA GLY A 88 19.67 -10.38 17.59
C GLY A 88 19.44 -9.88 16.15
N VAL A 89 18.27 -9.31 15.85
CA VAL A 89 17.97 -8.76 14.52
C VAL A 89 18.81 -7.51 14.27
N THR A 90 19.51 -7.45 13.14
CA THR A 90 20.36 -6.31 12.76
C THR A 90 19.58 -5.19 12.09
N ILE A 91 20.15 -3.97 12.09
CA ILE A 91 19.59 -2.81 11.38
C ILE A 91 19.42 -3.11 9.89
N LYS A 92 20.39 -3.79 9.28
CA LYS A 92 20.30 -4.24 7.88
C LYS A 92 19.06 -5.11 7.62
N GLN A 93 18.78 -6.05 8.52
CA GLN A 93 17.63 -6.95 8.40
C GLN A 93 16.29 -6.22 8.60
N LEU A 94 16.23 -5.19 9.46
CA LEU A 94 15.06 -4.31 9.58
C LEU A 94 14.80 -3.56 8.27
N LEU A 95 15.84 -2.92 7.71
CA LEU A 95 15.77 -2.12 6.48
C LEU A 95 15.34 -2.94 5.26
N SER A 96 15.78 -4.20 5.17
CA SER A 96 15.55 -5.09 4.02
C SER A 96 14.35 -6.02 4.17
N HIS A 97 13.57 -5.91 5.27
CA HIS A 97 12.47 -6.82 5.57
C HIS A 97 12.87 -8.31 5.64
N THR A 98 14.05 -8.58 6.19
CA THR A 98 14.57 -9.94 6.41
C THR A 98 14.73 -10.27 7.90
N SER A 99 14.07 -9.51 8.77
CA SER A 99 14.18 -9.62 10.22
C SER A 99 13.49 -10.84 10.84
N GLY A 100 12.47 -11.38 10.16
CA GLY A 100 11.57 -12.37 10.75
C GLY A 100 10.53 -11.78 11.72
N ILE A 101 10.60 -10.51 12.05
CA ILE A 101 9.58 -9.84 12.88
C ILE A 101 8.24 -9.91 12.12
N PRO A 102 7.17 -10.41 12.77
CA PRO A 102 5.86 -10.48 12.15
C PRO A 102 5.30 -9.09 11.82
N ASN A 103 4.13 -9.04 11.23
CA ASN A 103 3.41 -7.80 10.97
C ASN A 103 2.07 -7.83 11.72
N TYR A 104 1.33 -6.74 11.72
CA TYR A 104 0.09 -6.56 12.49
C TYR A 104 -1.04 -7.53 12.10
N ASP A 105 -0.96 -8.19 10.96
CA ASP A 105 -1.90 -9.22 10.48
C ASP A 105 -1.94 -10.49 11.35
N ILE A 106 -0.96 -10.70 12.24
CA ILE A 106 -1.05 -11.78 13.23
C ILE A 106 -2.04 -11.49 14.38
N ILE A 107 -2.51 -10.26 14.51
CA ILE A 107 -3.50 -9.85 15.52
C ILE A 107 -4.86 -9.66 14.84
N ASN A 108 -5.80 -10.58 15.07
CA ASN A 108 -7.11 -10.59 14.42
C ASN A 108 -7.91 -9.29 14.53
N ASP A 109 -7.81 -8.58 15.66
CA ASP A 109 -8.52 -7.34 15.93
C ASP A 109 -7.59 -6.09 15.88
N PHE A 110 -6.48 -6.18 15.13
CA PHE A 110 -5.53 -5.07 15.03
C PHE A 110 -6.20 -3.79 14.54
N PHE A 111 -6.86 -3.83 13.38
CA PHE A 111 -7.49 -2.64 12.79
C PHE A 111 -8.68 -2.11 13.60
N PRO A 112 -9.66 -2.92 14.01
CA PRO A 112 -10.81 -2.39 14.75
C PRO A 112 -10.48 -1.94 16.18
N ARG A 113 -9.37 -2.40 16.78
CA ARG A 113 -9.02 -2.11 18.18
C ARG A 113 -7.65 -1.48 18.36
N ILE A 114 -6.56 -2.22 18.05
CA ILE A 114 -5.19 -1.79 18.38
C ILE A 114 -4.80 -0.54 17.60
N SER A 115 -5.07 -0.50 16.30
CA SER A 115 -4.68 0.62 15.46
C SER A 115 -5.35 1.97 15.83
N ARG A 116 -6.42 1.91 16.61
CA ARG A 116 -7.19 3.09 17.04
C ARG A 116 -6.72 3.67 18.38
N GLN A 117 -5.81 2.97 19.08
CA GLN A 117 -5.32 3.40 20.38
C GLN A 117 -4.08 4.28 20.21
N ASN A 118 -3.97 5.28 21.11
CA ASN A 118 -2.77 6.07 21.23
C ASN A 118 -1.75 5.32 22.10
N PHE A 119 -0.52 5.17 21.61
CA PHE A 119 0.54 4.47 22.30
C PHE A 119 1.76 5.39 22.52
N SER A 120 2.44 5.20 23.67
CA SER A 120 3.85 5.57 23.74
C SER A 120 4.68 4.66 22.82
N ARG A 121 5.90 5.08 22.47
CA ARG A 121 6.79 4.25 21.64
C ARG A 121 7.08 2.91 22.28
N GLU A 122 7.39 2.93 23.58
CA GLU A 122 7.67 1.75 24.39
C GLU A 122 6.48 0.79 24.47
N ASP A 123 5.27 1.31 24.62
CA ASP A 123 4.09 0.45 24.75
C ASP A 123 3.69 -0.15 23.41
N TYR A 124 3.84 0.60 22.32
CA TYR A 124 3.55 0.02 21.01
C TYR A 124 4.55 -1.09 20.61
N ILE A 125 5.82 -0.91 20.91
CA ILE A 125 6.83 -1.95 20.66
C ILE A 125 6.53 -3.24 21.44
N LYS A 126 6.03 -3.13 22.68
CA LYS A 126 5.64 -4.29 23.51
C LYS A 126 4.49 -5.10 22.89
N VAL A 127 3.65 -4.49 22.03
CA VAL A 127 2.56 -5.21 21.33
C VAL A 127 3.08 -6.42 20.54
N TYR A 128 4.30 -6.34 20.01
CA TYR A 128 4.83 -7.36 19.10
C TYR A 128 6.23 -7.88 19.46
N MET A 129 6.97 -7.21 20.35
CA MET A 129 8.37 -7.56 20.63
C MET A 129 8.51 -8.94 21.32
N ASP A 130 7.45 -9.44 21.95
CA ASP A 130 7.39 -10.77 22.55
C ASP A 130 6.97 -11.88 21.54
N SER A 131 6.57 -11.50 20.33
CA SER A 131 6.19 -12.45 19.31
C SER A 131 7.39 -13.26 18.82
N ALA A 132 7.18 -14.55 18.58
CA ALA A 132 8.19 -15.38 17.93
C ALA A 132 8.50 -14.83 16.52
N LEU A 133 9.75 -14.95 16.11
CA LEU A 133 10.14 -14.65 14.73
C LEU A 133 9.53 -15.69 13.79
N LEU A 134 9.06 -15.24 12.62
CA LEU A 134 8.47 -16.11 11.60
C LEU A 134 9.51 -17.03 10.94
N PHE A 135 10.78 -16.65 11.01
CA PHE A 135 11.91 -17.39 10.44
C PHE A 135 13.23 -16.82 10.99
N GLU A 136 14.32 -17.55 10.75
CA GLU A 136 15.67 -17.11 11.11
C GLU A 136 16.04 -15.79 10.40
N PRO A 137 16.44 -14.75 11.11
CA PRO A 137 16.81 -13.47 10.53
C PRO A 137 17.83 -13.59 9.40
N GLY A 138 17.53 -12.99 8.25
CA GLY A 138 18.34 -13.04 7.05
C GLY A 138 18.01 -14.20 6.10
N SER A 139 17.18 -15.17 6.48
CA SER A 139 16.88 -16.35 5.66
C SER A 139 15.79 -16.14 4.61
N ARG A 140 14.85 -15.24 4.85
CA ARG A 140 13.69 -14.95 3.97
C ARG A 140 13.30 -13.50 3.98
N TYR A 141 12.55 -13.08 2.97
CA TYR A 141 11.87 -11.80 2.91
C TYR A 141 10.44 -11.94 3.46
N PHE A 142 10.08 -11.03 4.36
CA PHE A 142 8.72 -10.84 4.83
C PHE A 142 8.50 -9.38 5.21
N TYR A 143 7.59 -8.70 4.52
CA TYR A 143 7.32 -7.28 4.75
C TYR A 143 6.76 -7.05 6.16
N SER A 144 7.45 -6.25 6.97
CA SER A 144 7.06 -5.94 8.34
C SER A 144 7.07 -4.44 8.59
N SER A 145 5.91 -3.86 8.84
CA SER A 145 5.82 -2.47 9.31
C SER A 145 6.38 -2.34 10.72
N TRP A 146 6.22 -3.34 11.58
CA TRP A 146 6.80 -3.32 12.90
C TRP A 146 8.34 -3.26 12.90
N GLY A 147 8.98 -3.89 11.91
CA GLY A 147 10.42 -3.73 11.73
C GLY A 147 10.83 -2.27 11.47
N TYR A 148 10.08 -1.56 10.66
CA TYR A 148 10.32 -0.13 10.40
C TYR A 148 9.93 0.78 11.55
N PHE A 149 8.90 0.44 12.34
CA PHE A 149 8.60 1.15 13.58
C PHE A 149 9.76 1.00 14.57
N THR A 150 10.28 -0.22 14.75
CA THR A 150 11.46 -0.50 15.59
C THR A 150 12.66 0.33 15.13
N LEU A 151 12.91 0.39 13.81
CA LEU A 151 13.96 1.24 13.25
C LEU A 151 13.76 2.72 13.59
N GLY A 152 12.52 3.24 13.45
CA GLY A 152 12.18 4.62 13.83
C GLY A 152 12.47 4.91 15.32
N TYR A 153 12.13 3.97 16.19
CA TYR A 153 12.40 4.08 17.62
C TYR A 153 13.91 4.05 17.94
N ILE A 154 14.67 3.18 17.26
CA ILE A 154 16.14 3.17 17.37
C ILE A 154 16.72 4.52 16.95
N LEU A 155 16.22 5.13 15.86
CA LEU A 155 16.67 6.45 15.43
C LEU A 155 16.42 7.53 16.47
N GLU A 156 15.27 7.53 17.16
CA GLU A 156 15.00 8.42 18.28
C GLU A 156 16.02 8.21 19.43
N ARG A 157 16.30 6.95 19.77
CA ARG A 157 17.20 6.60 20.87
C ARG A 157 18.67 7.00 20.63
N VAL A 158 19.18 6.77 19.43
CA VAL A 158 20.59 7.07 19.10
C VAL A 158 20.86 8.56 18.90
N THR A 159 19.82 9.34 18.60
CA THR A 159 19.98 10.78 18.31
C THR A 159 19.47 11.69 19.44
N GLY A 160 18.63 11.17 20.33
CA GLY A 160 17.94 11.96 21.35
C GLY A 160 16.87 12.92 20.80
N LYS A 161 16.52 12.80 19.53
CA LYS A 161 15.50 13.62 18.85
C LYS A 161 14.30 12.77 18.47
N THR A 162 13.11 13.37 18.40
CA THR A 162 11.93 12.67 17.87
C THR A 162 12.10 12.37 16.39
N TYR A 163 11.47 11.30 15.91
CA TYR A 163 11.45 10.96 14.49
C TYR A 163 10.97 12.12 13.60
N ALA A 164 9.94 12.83 14.03
CA ALA A 164 9.43 14.02 13.32
C ALA A 164 10.48 15.14 13.22
N GLN A 165 11.25 15.40 14.30
CA GLN A 165 12.36 16.37 14.29
C GLN A 165 13.46 15.93 13.33
N LEU A 166 13.86 14.66 13.37
CA LEU A 166 14.88 14.10 12.48
C LEU A 166 14.47 14.21 11.01
N MET A 167 13.24 13.82 10.67
CA MET A 167 12.72 13.96 9.31
C MET A 167 12.74 15.40 8.85
N LYS A 168 12.30 16.34 9.70
CA LYS A 168 12.30 17.77 9.40
C LYS A 168 13.70 18.31 9.17
N GLU A 169 14.64 18.04 10.09
CA GLU A 169 15.98 18.64 10.09
C GLU A 169 16.91 18.00 9.06
N ASP A 170 16.91 16.67 8.98
CA ASP A 170 17.87 15.91 8.16
C ASP A 170 17.41 15.68 6.72
N ILE A 171 16.08 15.76 6.44
CA ILE A 171 15.54 15.54 5.10
C ILE A 171 14.75 16.75 4.62
N PHE A 172 13.60 17.06 5.23
CA PHE A 172 12.66 18.01 4.65
C PHE A 172 13.24 19.43 4.51
N SER A 173 13.87 19.95 5.56
CA SER A 173 14.46 21.29 5.52
C SER A 173 15.61 21.36 4.53
N LYS A 174 16.49 20.35 4.47
CA LYS A 174 17.63 20.31 3.55
C LYS A 174 17.20 20.28 2.08
N LEU A 175 16.09 19.60 1.79
CA LEU A 175 15.54 19.47 0.45
C LEU A 175 14.47 20.52 0.12
N GLN A 176 14.19 21.44 1.04
CA GLN A 176 13.10 22.42 0.89
C GLN A 176 11.75 21.75 0.62
N MET A 177 11.50 20.60 1.24
CA MET A 177 10.23 19.88 1.20
C MET A 177 9.23 20.49 2.19
N ASN A 178 8.85 21.73 1.95
CA ASN A 178 8.09 22.58 2.89
C ASN A 178 6.63 22.13 3.08
N ASN A 179 6.15 21.22 2.24
CA ASN A 179 4.80 20.67 2.29
C ASN A 179 4.78 19.21 2.80
N SER A 180 5.88 18.75 3.41
CA SER A 180 6.03 17.41 3.96
C SER A 180 6.23 17.43 5.46
N GLY A 181 5.78 16.38 6.15
CA GLY A 181 5.94 16.26 7.59
C GLY A 181 5.49 14.89 8.10
N SER A 182 5.76 14.63 9.38
CA SER A 182 5.17 13.52 10.14
C SER A 182 3.85 13.99 10.72
N TYR A 183 2.77 13.23 10.50
CA TYR A 183 1.43 13.58 10.92
C TYR A 183 1.10 13.01 12.30
N HIS A 184 0.45 13.82 13.09
CA HIS A 184 -0.15 13.43 14.36
C HIS A 184 -1.63 13.90 14.36
N HIS A 185 -2.55 13.07 14.85
CA HIS A 185 -3.99 13.33 14.77
C HIS A 185 -4.46 14.63 15.44
N LEU A 186 -3.70 15.16 16.41
CA LEU A 186 -3.95 16.47 17.04
C LEU A 186 -3.40 17.65 16.22
N GLN A 187 -2.69 17.39 15.13
CA GLN A 187 -2.05 18.44 14.34
C GLN A 187 -3.00 18.94 13.24
N VAL A 188 -3.17 20.26 13.17
CA VAL A 188 -3.80 20.92 12.02
C VAL A 188 -2.76 21.06 10.91
N VAL A 189 -2.94 20.33 9.82
CA VAL A 189 -2.09 20.41 8.63
C VAL A 189 -2.83 21.15 7.52
N PRO A 190 -2.47 22.39 7.19
CA PRO A 190 -3.15 23.16 6.14
C PRO A 190 -3.07 22.44 4.80
N ASN A 191 -4.09 22.55 3.96
CA ASN A 191 -4.17 21.95 2.62
C ASN A 191 -4.02 20.41 2.59
N ARG A 192 -4.29 19.72 3.71
CA ARG A 192 -4.30 18.25 3.75
C ARG A 192 -5.62 17.74 3.19
N ALA A 193 -5.55 16.79 2.27
CA ALA A 193 -6.72 16.06 1.78
C ALA A 193 -7.36 15.23 2.90
N THR A 194 -8.67 15.02 2.80
CA THR A 194 -9.40 13.99 3.55
C THR A 194 -9.34 12.67 2.79
N GLY A 195 -9.09 11.58 3.50
CA GLY A 195 -9.08 10.23 2.91
C GLY A 195 -10.50 9.68 2.81
N TYR A 196 -10.79 9.01 1.72
CA TYR A 196 -12.08 8.37 1.45
C TYR A 196 -11.89 6.94 0.99
N ASP A 197 -12.75 6.05 1.49
CA ASP A 197 -12.90 4.72 0.94
C ASP A 197 -14.11 4.70 0.01
N TYR A 198 -13.97 4.00 -1.10
CA TYR A 198 -15.05 3.78 -2.02
C TYR A 198 -15.66 2.41 -1.77
N SER A 199 -16.94 2.39 -1.43
CA SER A 199 -17.72 1.17 -1.27
C SER A 199 -18.88 1.15 -2.27
N PHE A 200 -19.54 0.00 -2.37
CA PHE A 200 -20.75 -0.11 -3.18
C PHE A 200 -21.79 0.94 -2.70
N GLY A 201 -22.09 1.88 -3.58
CA GLY A 201 -23.02 2.99 -3.30
C GLY A 201 -22.35 4.36 -3.10
N GLY A 202 -21.01 4.44 -3.09
CA GLY A 202 -20.31 5.73 -3.08
C GLY A 202 -19.10 5.82 -2.15
N PHE A 203 -18.69 7.04 -1.91
CA PHE A 203 -17.58 7.35 -1.01
C PHE A 203 -18.04 7.41 0.43
N THR A 204 -17.26 6.83 1.31
CA THR A 204 -17.38 6.95 2.77
C THR A 204 -16.12 7.58 3.33
N SER A 205 -16.21 8.21 4.48
CA SER A 205 -15.01 8.65 5.21
C SER A 205 -14.18 7.42 5.55
N ALA A 206 -12.88 7.52 5.38
CA ALA A 206 -11.97 6.45 5.75
C ALA A 206 -12.00 6.21 7.28
N ASP A 207 -11.70 4.98 7.67
CA ASP A 207 -11.59 4.60 9.07
C ASP A 207 -10.51 5.40 9.80
N PHE A 208 -10.70 5.58 11.11
CA PHE A 208 -9.71 6.23 11.95
C PHE A 208 -8.59 5.28 12.35
N ARG A 209 -7.35 5.76 12.21
CA ARG A 209 -6.15 5.14 12.77
C ARG A 209 -5.36 6.18 13.55
N ASP A 210 -4.89 5.81 14.75
CA ASP A 210 -3.99 6.66 15.52
C ASP A 210 -2.58 6.58 14.92
N GLN A 211 -2.01 7.73 14.55
CA GLN A 211 -0.72 7.77 13.87
C GLN A 211 0.48 7.50 14.81
N SER A 212 0.26 7.39 16.13
CA SER A 212 1.31 6.97 17.07
C SER A 212 1.85 5.57 16.77
N ASN A 213 1.04 4.72 16.13
CA ASN A 213 1.41 3.36 15.76
C ASN A 213 1.91 3.19 14.31
N THR A 214 2.14 4.30 13.59
CA THR A 214 2.64 4.28 12.19
C THR A 214 3.98 5.00 11.99
N MET A 215 4.62 5.45 13.06
CA MET A 215 5.91 6.14 13.00
C MET A 215 6.94 5.37 12.17
N GLY A 216 7.52 6.06 11.20
CA GLY A 216 8.53 5.48 10.30
C GLY A 216 8.00 4.49 9.27
N THR A 217 6.74 4.14 9.34
CA THR A 217 6.11 3.13 8.47
C THR A 217 5.09 3.71 7.51
N GLY A 218 4.40 4.79 7.91
CA GLY A 218 3.27 5.34 7.15
C GLY A 218 2.74 6.68 7.65
N ASP A 219 3.37 7.30 8.62
CA ASP A 219 2.93 8.54 9.28
C ASP A 219 3.21 9.83 8.51
N LEU A 220 3.94 9.77 7.39
CA LEU A 220 4.31 10.97 6.66
C LEU A 220 3.21 11.43 5.71
N TYR A 221 3.12 12.76 5.57
CA TYR A 221 2.39 13.42 4.48
C TYR A 221 3.36 14.17 3.58
N SER A 222 2.99 14.31 2.30
CA SER A 222 3.81 15.02 1.31
C SER A 222 2.98 15.53 0.14
N THR A 223 3.64 16.18 -0.82
CA THR A 223 3.11 16.57 -2.12
C THR A 223 3.91 15.89 -3.25
N VAL A 224 3.37 15.89 -4.45
CA VAL A 224 4.05 15.30 -5.61
C VAL A 224 5.37 16.03 -5.93
N GLU A 225 5.43 17.34 -5.71
CA GLU A 225 6.65 18.15 -5.96
C GLU A 225 7.72 17.89 -4.89
N ASP A 226 7.35 17.76 -3.62
CA ASP A 226 8.31 17.48 -2.55
C ASP A 226 8.92 16.06 -2.72
N LEU A 227 8.12 15.06 -3.12
CA LEU A 227 8.65 13.74 -3.45
C LEU A 227 9.55 13.75 -4.69
N PHE A 228 9.32 14.65 -5.64
CA PHE A 228 10.25 14.86 -6.77
C PHE A 228 11.58 15.44 -6.30
N LYS A 229 11.59 16.40 -5.35
CA LYS A 229 12.84 16.90 -4.75
C LYS A 229 13.62 15.78 -4.06
N PHE A 230 12.91 14.89 -3.35
CA PHE A 230 13.52 13.70 -2.74
C PHE A 230 14.13 12.77 -3.80
N HIS A 231 13.43 12.53 -4.93
CA HIS A 231 13.99 11.77 -6.05
C HIS A 231 15.29 12.38 -6.57
N LEU A 232 15.30 13.70 -6.82
CA LEU A 232 16.51 14.40 -7.31
C LEU A 232 17.65 14.31 -6.31
N ALA A 233 17.37 14.41 -5.01
CA ALA A 233 18.39 14.30 -3.97
C ALA A 233 19.08 12.93 -3.94
N LEU A 234 18.33 11.86 -4.17
CA LEU A 234 18.90 10.51 -4.29
C LEU A 234 19.69 10.33 -5.59
N THR A 235 19.22 10.92 -6.69
CA THR A 235 19.92 10.84 -7.98
C THR A 235 21.23 11.63 -7.98
N ASN A 236 21.24 12.80 -7.34
CA ASN A 236 22.39 13.72 -7.31
C ASN A 236 23.29 13.49 -6.07
N HIS A 237 23.00 12.50 -5.22
CA HIS A 237 23.74 12.20 -4.01
C HIS A 237 23.90 13.40 -3.03
N THR A 238 22.86 14.25 -2.95
CA THR A 238 22.90 15.47 -2.14
C THR A 238 22.63 15.25 -0.64
N LEU A 239 22.01 14.12 -0.29
CA LEU A 239 21.77 13.70 1.09
C LEU A 239 22.77 12.65 1.54
N LEU A 240 22.84 11.56 0.79
CA LEU A 240 23.74 10.43 1.02
C LEU A 240 24.88 10.47 0.00
N ASN A 241 26.06 10.03 0.39
CA ASN A 241 27.13 9.78 -0.55
C ASN A 241 26.74 8.66 -1.54
N LYS A 242 27.52 8.51 -2.58
CA LYS A 242 27.23 7.56 -3.67
C LYS A 242 27.17 6.11 -3.17
N GLU A 243 28.15 5.71 -2.38
CA GLU A 243 28.29 4.33 -1.89
C GLU A 243 27.05 3.91 -1.06
N LEU A 244 26.64 4.74 -0.11
CA LEU A 244 25.46 4.45 0.73
C LEU A 244 24.15 4.54 -0.06
N THR A 245 24.08 5.41 -1.07
CA THR A 245 22.91 5.47 -1.96
C THR A 245 22.80 4.20 -2.79
N GLU A 246 23.92 3.73 -3.37
CA GLU A 246 23.97 2.48 -4.15
C GLU A 246 23.67 1.26 -3.27
N GLU A 247 24.20 1.19 -2.06
CA GLU A 247 23.88 0.13 -1.10
C GLU A 247 22.37 0.12 -0.78
N MET A 248 21.80 1.28 -0.47
CA MET A 248 20.37 1.42 -0.15
C MET A 248 19.47 0.95 -1.31
N LEU A 249 19.86 1.26 -2.54
CA LEU A 249 19.13 0.93 -3.76
C LEU A 249 19.53 -0.42 -4.37
N SER A 250 20.45 -1.18 -3.74
CA SER A 250 20.81 -2.51 -4.20
C SER A 250 19.65 -3.47 -4.05
N PRO A 251 19.41 -4.36 -5.04
CA PRO A 251 18.36 -5.34 -4.96
C PRO A 251 18.64 -6.35 -3.84
N GLY A 252 17.71 -6.43 -2.89
CA GLY A 252 17.75 -7.39 -1.81
C GLY A 252 17.36 -8.81 -2.23
N MET A 253 16.93 -9.59 -1.26
CA MET A 253 16.58 -11.01 -1.42
C MET A 253 15.42 -11.22 -2.41
N ARG A 254 15.51 -12.30 -3.20
CA ARG A 254 14.40 -12.75 -4.06
C ARG A 254 13.27 -13.38 -3.22
N PRO A 255 11.99 -13.34 -3.68
CA PRO A 255 11.53 -12.79 -4.97
C PRO A 255 11.35 -11.27 -4.96
N ALA A 256 11.22 -10.62 -3.80
CA ALA A 256 10.84 -9.20 -3.69
C ALA A 256 11.93 -8.24 -4.16
N ARG A 257 13.21 -8.64 -4.07
CA ARG A 257 14.36 -7.77 -4.39
C ARG A 257 14.29 -6.42 -3.68
N TYR A 258 13.80 -6.42 -2.43
CA TYR A 258 13.64 -5.24 -1.60
C TYR A 258 15.00 -4.83 -1.01
N GLY A 259 15.47 -3.63 -1.35
CA GLY A 259 16.65 -3.02 -0.77
C GLY A 259 16.31 -2.37 0.57
N TYR A 260 16.88 -1.18 0.85
CA TYR A 260 16.51 -0.45 2.05
C TYR A 260 15.43 0.57 1.73
N GLY A 261 14.18 0.21 2.00
CA GLY A 261 13.01 1.04 1.74
C GLY A 261 12.49 1.03 0.29
N TRP A 262 13.05 0.22 -0.62
CA TRP A 262 12.72 0.23 -2.04
C TRP A 262 12.56 -1.16 -2.62
N PHE A 263 11.53 -1.37 -3.44
CA PHE A 263 11.49 -2.47 -4.40
C PHE A 263 12.41 -2.14 -5.57
N ASN A 264 13.36 -3.01 -5.87
CA ASN A 264 14.38 -2.83 -6.93
C ASN A 264 14.18 -3.91 -7.99
N GLN A 265 13.22 -3.70 -8.86
CA GLN A 265 12.76 -4.70 -9.83
C GLN A 265 12.57 -4.08 -11.21
N ASN A 266 12.49 -4.94 -12.22
CA ASN A 266 12.02 -4.51 -13.53
C ASN A 266 10.52 -4.20 -13.46
N PHE A 267 10.17 -2.95 -13.72
CA PHE A 267 8.79 -2.51 -13.82
C PHE A 267 8.26 -2.79 -15.23
N LYS A 268 7.36 -3.76 -15.32
CA LYS A 268 6.75 -4.18 -16.59
C LYS A 268 5.61 -3.21 -16.94
N TYR A 269 5.74 -2.49 -18.06
CA TYR A 269 4.76 -1.49 -18.50
C TYR A 269 4.00 -1.86 -19.80
N THR A 270 4.51 -2.87 -20.56
CA THR A 270 3.75 -3.56 -21.62
C THR A 270 3.79 -5.07 -21.42
N ALA A 271 3.24 -5.85 -22.32
CA ALA A 271 3.33 -7.31 -22.28
C ALA A 271 4.79 -7.79 -22.39
N THR A 272 5.61 -7.09 -23.17
CA THR A 272 6.99 -7.46 -23.51
C THR A 272 8.04 -6.53 -22.89
N ASP A 273 7.70 -5.26 -22.64
CA ASP A 273 8.68 -4.23 -22.26
C ASP A 273 8.69 -4.01 -20.75
N SER A 274 9.88 -3.88 -20.20
CA SER A 274 10.11 -3.53 -18.81
C SER A 274 11.34 -2.63 -18.67
N VAL A 275 11.43 -1.92 -17.55
CA VAL A 275 12.56 -1.05 -17.21
C VAL A 275 12.99 -1.27 -15.78
N ALA A 276 14.30 -1.25 -15.53
CA ALA A 276 14.83 -1.31 -14.17
C ALA A 276 14.39 -0.08 -13.38
N ALA A 277 13.74 -0.30 -12.25
CA ALA A 277 13.13 0.76 -11.46
C ALA A 277 13.29 0.52 -9.96
N ASN A 278 13.30 1.63 -9.21
CA ASN A 278 13.11 1.63 -7.77
C ASN A 278 11.73 2.22 -7.49
N PHE A 279 10.89 1.49 -6.76
CA PHE A 279 9.54 1.98 -6.46
C PHE A 279 9.07 1.59 -5.07
N HIS A 280 8.07 2.30 -4.59
CA HIS A 280 7.31 1.91 -3.41
C HIS A 280 5.86 2.32 -3.56
N LEU A 281 4.97 1.48 -3.04
CA LEU A 281 3.56 1.79 -2.88
C LEU A 281 3.27 2.17 -1.43
N GLY A 282 2.26 2.98 -1.21
CA GLY A 282 1.76 3.31 0.12
C GLY A 282 0.25 3.23 0.16
N MET A 283 -0.25 2.64 1.23
CA MET A 283 -1.67 2.59 1.54
C MET A 283 -1.84 2.97 3.01
N THR A 284 -2.80 3.80 3.27
CA THR A 284 -3.30 4.12 4.61
C THR A 284 -4.75 4.55 4.47
N GLU A 285 -5.42 4.82 5.54
CA GLU A 285 -6.87 5.05 5.60
C GLU A 285 -7.35 6.06 4.54
N GLY A 286 -7.97 5.54 3.46
CA GLY A 286 -8.49 6.34 2.34
C GLY A 286 -7.43 6.95 1.41
N PHE A 287 -6.14 6.62 1.56
CA PHE A 287 -5.07 7.14 0.72
C PHE A 287 -4.30 6.02 0.03
N ILE A 288 -3.95 6.23 -1.22
CA ILE A 288 -3.03 5.40 -1.99
C ILE A 288 -1.96 6.29 -2.59
N SER A 289 -0.71 5.87 -2.49
CA SER A 289 0.44 6.52 -3.11
C SER A 289 1.30 5.51 -3.86
N PHE A 290 1.87 5.92 -4.97
CA PHE A 290 2.85 5.12 -5.69
C PHE A 290 3.94 6.02 -6.24
N MET A 291 5.18 5.69 -5.94
CA MET A 291 6.36 6.43 -6.36
C MET A 291 7.29 5.49 -7.11
N LEU A 292 7.68 5.87 -8.33
CA LEU A 292 8.56 5.09 -9.20
C LEU A 292 9.67 5.96 -9.76
N ARG A 293 10.91 5.49 -9.64
CA ARG A 293 12.13 6.06 -10.18
C ARG A 293 12.69 5.15 -11.27
N ILE A 294 13.12 5.74 -12.38
CA ILE A 294 13.82 5.06 -13.47
C ILE A 294 15.22 5.67 -13.57
N PRO A 295 16.23 5.09 -12.89
CA PRO A 295 17.56 5.70 -12.79
C PRO A 295 18.25 5.92 -14.16
N SER A 296 18.07 5.00 -15.11
CA SER A 296 18.73 5.04 -16.41
C SER A 296 18.39 6.27 -17.25
N THR A 297 17.22 6.86 -17.06
CA THR A 297 16.75 8.05 -17.77
C THR A 297 16.50 9.22 -16.83
N ASN A 298 16.88 9.11 -15.57
CA ASN A 298 16.53 10.08 -14.52
C ASN A 298 15.05 10.49 -14.61
N SER A 299 14.16 9.49 -14.80
CA SER A 299 12.72 9.70 -14.88
C SER A 299 12.05 9.34 -13.56
N PHE A 300 10.94 10.01 -13.30
CA PHE A 300 10.21 9.87 -12.07
C PHE A 300 8.70 9.98 -12.30
N THR A 301 7.93 9.11 -11.67
CA THR A 301 6.47 9.24 -11.63
C THR A 301 6.00 9.08 -10.19
N VAL A 302 5.06 9.91 -9.79
CA VAL A 302 4.37 9.79 -8.50
C VAL A 302 2.90 10.08 -8.67
N ILE A 303 2.09 9.25 -8.05
CA ILE A 303 0.64 9.46 -7.88
C ILE A 303 0.32 9.44 -6.39
N LEU A 304 -0.47 10.42 -5.96
CA LEU A 304 -0.98 10.56 -4.60
C LEU A 304 -2.50 10.67 -4.68
N CYS A 305 -3.20 9.71 -4.11
CA CYS A 305 -4.67 9.63 -4.16
C CYS A 305 -5.24 9.75 -2.77
N ASN A 306 -6.40 10.38 -2.65
CA ASN A 306 -7.20 10.43 -1.43
C ASN A 306 -8.52 9.66 -1.57
N SER A 307 -8.53 8.66 -2.44
CA SER A 307 -9.63 7.71 -2.59
C SER A 307 -9.09 6.30 -2.83
N SER A 308 -9.68 5.33 -2.14
CA SER A 308 -9.34 3.91 -2.23
C SER A 308 -10.59 3.12 -2.66
N PRO A 309 -10.50 2.11 -3.52
CA PRO A 309 -9.30 1.65 -4.24
C PRO A 309 -9.00 2.47 -5.51
N THR A 310 -7.72 2.55 -5.85
CA THR A 310 -7.23 3.18 -7.10
C THR A 310 -6.29 2.21 -7.82
N ASP A 311 -6.44 2.06 -9.13
CA ASP A 311 -5.53 1.25 -9.95
C ASP A 311 -4.20 1.99 -10.21
N PHE A 312 -3.39 2.12 -9.16
CA PHE A 312 -2.11 2.80 -9.23
C PHE A 312 -1.10 2.11 -10.16
N PHE A 313 -1.16 0.78 -10.30
CA PHE A 313 -0.28 0.07 -11.23
C PHE A 313 -0.65 0.34 -12.68
N GLY A 314 -1.92 0.27 -13.05
CA GLY A 314 -2.38 0.56 -14.41
C GLY A 314 -2.12 2.01 -14.81
N ILE A 315 -2.38 2.96 -13.90
CA ILE A 315 -2.07 4.38 -14.10
C ILE A 315 -0.56 4.56 -14.33
N THR A 316 0.29 4.01 -13.44
CA THR A 316 1.74 4.17 -13.56
C THR A 316 2.28 3.49 -14.82
N LYS A 317 1.80 2.30 -15.20
CA LYS A 317 2.16 1.66 -16.47
C LYS A 317 1.89 2.57 -17.66
N ASN A 318 0.74 3.24 -17.69
CA ASN A 318 0.40 4.15 -18.77
C ASN A 318 1.24 5.44 -18.74
N LEU A 319 1.60 5.96 -17.57
CA LEU A 319 2.55 7.07 -17.47
C LEU A 319 3.94 6.68 -18.01
N VAL A 320 4.43 5.48 -17.67
CA VAL A 320 5.70 4.96 -18.21
C VAL A 320 5.60 4.68 -19.71
N ARG A 321 4.48 4.16 -20.22
CA ARG A 321 4.27 4.02 -21.68
C ARG A 321 4.43 5.35 -22.42
N VAL A 322 3.85 6.42 -21.89
CA VAL A 322 4.01 7.77 -22.47
C VAL A 322 5.48 8.19 -22.48
N LEU A 323 6.22 8.00 -21.39
CA LEU A 323 7.66 8.29 -21.32
C LEU A 323 8.49 7.53 -22.38
N TYR A 324 8.04 6.32 -22.74
CA TYR A 324 8.72 5.49 -23.75
C TYR A 324 8.04 5.49 -25.12
N ASN A 325 7.19 6.49 -25.40
CA ASN A 325 6.44 6.63 -26.68
C ASN A 325 5.67 5.38 -27.09
N LYS A 326 5.08 4.68 -26.11
CA LYS A 326 4.24 3.50 -26.33
C LYS A 326 2.77 3.88 -26.26
N PRO A 327 1.88 3.16 -26.98
CA PRO A 327 0.45 3.37 -26.89
C PRO A 327 -0.08 3.21 -25.46
N VAL A 328 -0.95 4.12 -25.06
CA VAL A 328 -1.65 4.04 -23.77
C VAL A 328 -2.74 2.97 -23.86
N ASP A 329 -2.81 2.10 -22.85
CA ASP A 329 -3.86 1.12 -22.69
C ASP A 329 -4.86 1.62 -21.64
N LEU A 330 -5.83 2.38 -22.11
CA LEU A 330 -6.85 2.98 -21.26
C LEU A 330 -8.22 2.37 -21.60
N LYS A 331 -8.58 1.37 -20.81
CA LYS A 331 -9.90 0.73 -20.88
C LYS A 331 -10.71 1.07 -19.63
N GLN A 332 -12.01 1.17 -19.79
CA GLN A 332 -12.90 1.36 -18.64
C GLN A 332 -13.05 0.05 -17.89
N PRO A 333 -12.85 0.03 -16.55
CA PRO A 333 -13.06 -1.17 -15.77
C PRO A 333 -14.55 -1.51 -15.69
N VAL A 334 -14.87 -2.76 -15.99
CA VAL A 334 -16.26 -3.24 -15.98
C VAL A 334 -16.90 -3.10 -14.59
N HIS A 335 -16.14 -3.39 -13.53
CA HIS A 335 -16.67 -3.34 -12.15
C HIS A 335 -17.25 -1.96 -11.79
N LYS A 336 -16.67 -0.85 -12.27
CA LYS A 336 -17.21 0.50 -12.02
C LYS A 336 -18.57 0.74 -12.67
N LYS A 337 -18.84 0.09 -13.80
CA LYS A 337 -20.17 0.09 -14.41
C LYS A 337 -21.12 -0.86 -13.70
N MET A 338 -20.62 -2.02 -13.26
CA MET A 338 -21.42 -3.01 -12.53
C MET A 338 -22.02 -2.43 -11.27
N GLU A 339 -21.24 -1.67 -10.48
CA GLU A 339 -21.76 -0.98 -9.28
C GLU A 339 -22.98 -0.14 -9.61
N THR A 340 -22.90 0.66 -10.68
CA THR A 340 -24.03 1.50 -11.16
C THR A 340 -25.23 0.65 -11.60
N PHE A 341 -24.98 -0.39 -12.39
CA PHE A 341 -26.06 -1.25 -12.90
C PHE A 341 -26.74 -2.04 -11.78
N ILE A 342 -25.99 -2.55 -10.82
CA ILE A 342 -26.57 -3.26 -9.66
C ILE A 342 -27.46 -2.30 -8.84
N ALA A 343 -27.04 -1.04 -8.68
CA ALA A 343 -27.84 -0.04 -7.98
C ALA A 343 -29.13 0.32 -8.71
N GLN A 344 -29.08 0.42 -10.05
CA GLN A 344 -30.21 0.87 -10.88
C GLN A 344 -31.12 -0.26 -11.36
N LEU A 345 -30.58 -1.43 -11.66
CA LEU A 345 -31.26 -2.50 -12.38
C LEU A 345 -31.38 -3.81 -11.56
N GLY A 346 -30.62 -3.93 -10.46
CA GLY A 346 -30.43 -5.17 -9.71
C GLY A 346 -29.35 -6.09 -10.33
N ALA A 347 -28.85 -7.06 -9.53
CA ALA A 347 -27.69 -7.88 -9.89
C ALA A 347 -27.91 -8.74 -11.15
N ILE A 348 -29.10 -9.30 -11.34
CA ILE A 348 -29.41 -10.18 -12.50
C ILE A 348 -29.25 -9.41 -13.81
N LYS A 349 -29.87 -8.24 -13.93
CA LYS A 349 -29.75 -7.42 -15.14
C LYS A 349 -28.35 -6.82 -15.29
N ALA A 350 -27.68 -6.51 -14.19
CA ALA A 350 -26.29 -6.06 -14.23
C ALA A 350 -25.36 -7.13 -14.83
N VAL A 351 -25.58 -8.41 -14.57
CA VAL A 351 -24.83 -9.52 -15.20
C VAL A 351 -25.11 -9.62 -16.70
N GLU A 352 -26.31 -9.29 -17.16
CA GLU A 352 -26.60 -9.20 -18.61
C GLU A 352 -25.78 -8.07 -19.26
N GLU A 353 -25.74 -6.91 -18.65
CA GLU A 353 -24.90 -5.79 -19.14
C GLU A 353 -23.40 -6.11 -19.06
N TYR A 354 -22.95 -6.84 -18.03
CA TYR A 354 -21.59 -7.36 -17.92
C TYR A 354 -21.20 -8.18 -19.15
N LYS A 355 -22.04 -9.09 -19.59
CA LYS A 355 -21.78 -9.94 -20.78
C LYS A 355 -21.60 -9.12 -22.04
N LYS A 356 -22.36 -8.03 -22.22
CA LYS A 356 -22.21 -7.10 -23.34
C LYS A 356 -20.88 -6.37 -23.29
N MET A 357 -20.50 -5.83 -22.12
CA MET A 357 -19.23 -5.15 -21.92
C MET A 357 -18.04 -6.10 -22.10
N LYS A 358 -18.16 -7.35 -21.65
CA LYS A 358 -17.12 -8.36 -21.84
C LYS A 358 -16.86 -8.64 -23.34
N ALA A 359 -17.87 -8.62 -24.20
CA ALA A 359 -17.68 -8.78 -25.61
C ALA A 359 -16.93 -7.62 -26.27
N ASP A 360 -16.92 -6.43 -25.66
CA ASP A 360 -16.20 -5.24 -26.11
C ASP A 360 -14.85 -5.10 -25.39
N SER A 361 -13.90 -5.97 -25.67
CA SER A 361 -12.56 -5.96 -25.07
C SER A 361 -11.68 -4.77 -25.51
N VAL A 362 -12.14 -3.96 -26.47
CA VAL A 362 -11.44 -2.74 -26.90
C VAL A 362 -11.64 -1.60 -25.89
N HIS A 363 -12.87 -1.41 -25.42
CA HIS A 363 -13.21 -0.32 -24.52
C HIS A 363 -13.23 -0.70 -23.04
N TYR A 364 -13.38 -2.00 -22.74
CA TYR A 364 -13.53 -2.50 -21.37
C TYR A 364 -12.47 -3.53 -21.00
N TYR A 365 -12.13 -3.59 -19.72
CA TYR A 365 -11.37 -4.71 -19.16
C TYR A 365 -12.10 -5.30 -17.96
N ILE A 366 -11.91 -6.60 -17.75
CA ILE A 366 -12.44 -7.33 -16.62
C ILE A 366 -11.32 -7.57 -15.63
N ASP A 367 -11.57 -7.24 -14.37
CA ASP A 367 -10.73 -7.56 -13.24
C ASP A 367 -11.52 -8.44 -12.26
N TRP A 368 -11.14 -9.69 -12.14
CA TRP A 368 -11.80 -10.66 -11.28
C TRP A 368 -11.73 -10.28 -9.78
N ILE A 369 -10.65 -9.63 -9.35
CA ILE A 369 -10.49 -9.16 -7.96
C ILE A 369 -11.53 -8.09 -7.65
N SER A 370 -11.67 -7.11 -8.55
CA SER A 370 -12.66 -6.04 -8.39
C SER A 370 -14.10 -6.56 -8.47
N MET A 371 -14.37 -7.58 -9.27
CA MET A 371 -15.69 -8.23 -9.31
C MET A 371 -15.95 -9.02 -8.02
N ASP A 372 -14.94 -9.69 -7.47
CA ASP A 372 -15.03 -10.37 -6.18
C ASP A 372 -15.29 -9.39 -5.04
N PHE A 373 -14.60 -8.26 -5.06
CA PHE A 373 -14.80 -7.18 -4.09
C PHE A 373 -16.24 -6.62 -4.09
N ILE A 374 -16.88 -6.49 -5.28
CA ILE A 374 -18.30 -6.13 -5.35
C ILE A 374 -19.18 -7.18 -4.64
N ALA A 375 -18.91 -8.46 -4.89
CA ALA A 375 -19.67 -9.54 -4.24
C ALA A 375 -19.50 -9.51 -2.71
N GLU A 376 -18.29 -9.29 -2.24
CA GLU A 376 -18.00 -9.16 -0.81
C GLU A 376 -18.68 -7.93 -0.18
N GLN A 377 -18.67 -6.79 -0.87
CA GLN A 377 -19.39 -5.60 -0.40
C GLN A 377 -20.89 -5.81 -0.31
N LEU A 378 -21.49 -6.47 -1.31
CA LEU A 378 -22.91 -6.83 -1.29
C LEU A 378 -23.22 -7.78 -0.12
N LEU A 379 -22.33 -8.73 0.18
CA LEU A 379 -22.41 -9.62 1.35
C LEU A 379 -22.44 -8.82 2.64
N ASN A 380 -21.51 -7.87 2.81
CA ASN A 380 -21.41 -7.01 3.98
C ASN A 380 -22.64 -6.10 4.16
N LEU A 381 -23.25 -5.67 3.04
CA LEU A 381 -24.51 -4.94 3.02
C LEU A 381 -25.75 -5.84 3.24
N LYS A 382 -25.54 -7.14 3.51
CA LYS A 382 -26.60 -8.17 3.68
C LYS A 382 -27.50 -8.35 2.45
N ARG A 383 -27.03 -7.96 1.26
CA ARG A 383 -27.68 -8.17 -0.02
C ARG A 383 -27.27 -9.54 -0.59
N TYR A 384 -27.61 -10.60 0.14
CA TYR A 384 -27.03 -11.95 -0.05
C TYR A 384 -27.32 -12.54 -1.44
N GLU A 385 -28.53 -12.38 -1.97
CA GLU A 385 -28.88 -12.91 -3.31
C GLU A 385 -28.18 -12.12 -4.44
N ASP A 386 -28.02 -10.80 -4.27
CA ASP A 386 -27.23 -9.99 -5.21
C ASP A 386 -25.76 -10.39 -5.16
N ALA A 387 -25.21 -10.56 -3.96
CA ALA A 387 -23.82 -11.02 -3.75
C ALA A 387 -23.60 -12.37 -4.44
N LYS A 388 -24.51 -13.32 -4.22
CA LYS A 388 -24.48 -14.65 -4.87
C LYS A 388 -24.48 -14.53 -6.40
N THR A 389 -25.39 -13.73 -6.96
CA THR A 389 -25.50 -13.55 -8.41
C THR A 389 -24.19 -13.06 -9.04
N ILE A 390 -23.54 -12.07 -8.40
CA ILE A 390 -22.26 -11.53 -8.87
C ILE A 390 -21.13 -12.54 -8.68
N ALA A 391 -21.04 -13.19 -7.51
CA ALA A 391 -20.00 -14.16 -7.22
C ALA A 391 -20.12 -15.43 -8.08
N GLU A 392 -21.33 -15.92 -8.37
CA GLU A 392 -21.55 -17.04 -9.29
C GLU A 392 -21.05 -16.71 -10.70
N ASN A 393 -21.35 -15.49 -11.22
CA ASN A 393 -20.81 -15.04 -12.50
C ASN A 393 -19.27 -14.97 -12.48
N ASN A 394 -18.68 -14.40 -11.42
CA ASN A 394 -17.23 -14.29 -11.28
C ASN A 394 -16.56 -15.67 -11.18
N SER A 395 -17.13 -16.60 -10.38
CA SER A 395 -16.59 -17.95 -10.19
C SER A 395 -16.70 -18.84 -11.44
N ALA A 396 -17.72 -18.62 -12.27
CA ALA A 396 -17.87 -19.31 -13.54
C ALA A 396 -16.79 -18.89 -14.56
N GLU A 397 -16.36 -17.64 -14.51
CA GLU A 397 -15.33 -17.11 -15.41
C GLU A 397 -13.90 -17.34 -14.90
N PHE A 398 -13.71 -17.33 -13.59
CA PHE A 398 -12.40 -17.45 -12.92
C PHE A 398 -12.41 -18.58 -11.89
N PRO A 399 -12.61 -19.83 -12.34
CA PRO A 399 -12.76 -20.99 -11.44
C PRO A 399 -11.46 -21.42 -10.75
N ASP A 400 -10.34 -20.83 -11.15
CA ASP A 400 -8.97 -21.09 -10.65
C ASP A 400 -8.52 -20.10 -9.57
N LYS A 401 -9.40 -19.18 -9.12
CA LYS A 401 -9.07 -18.18 -8.10
C LYS A 401 -9.58 -18.63 -6.72
N ASP A 402 -8.64 -18.87 -5.82
CA ASP A 402 -8.90 -19.31 -4.45
C ASP A 402 -9.75 -18.29 -3.66
N LEU A 403 -9.46 -16.99 -3.80
CA LEU A 403 -10.23 -15.92 -3.17
C LEU A 403 -11.70 -15.93 -3.62
N VAL A 404 -11.96 -16.06 -4.93
CA VAL A 404 -13.32 -16.13 -5.45
C VAL A 404 -14.09 -17.33 -4.87
N MET A 405 -13.42 -18.48 -4.71
CA MET A 405 -14.03 -19.64 -4.06
C MET A 405 -14.29 -19.39 -2.58
N PHE A 406 -13.40 -18.70 -1.89
CA PHE A 406 -13.59 -18.34 -0.49
C PHE A 406 -14.76 -17.38 -0.30
N THR A 407 -14.87 -16.34 -1.11
CA THR A 407 -16.02 -15.40 -1.12
C THR A 407 -17.34 -16.13 -1.39
N MET A 408 -17.38 -17.07 -2.33
CA MET A 408 -18.54 -17.95 -2.54
C MET A 408 -18.92 -18.72 -1.27
N GLY A 409 -17.93 -19.28 -0.55
CA GLY A 409 -18.16 -19.96 0.72
C GLY A 409 -18.80 -19.06 1.77
N ASN A 410 -18.31 -17.83 1.92
CA ASN A 410 -18.85 -16.84 2.87
C ASN A 410 -20.31 -16.46 2.51
N ILE A 411 -20.61 -16.30 1.23
CA ILE A 411 -21.96 -15.95 0.74
C ILE A 411 -22.94 -17.10 1.00
N TYR A 412 -22.57 -18.35 0.69
CA TYR A 412 -23.42 -19.49 0.96
C TYR A 412 -23.65 -19.73 2.46
N LEU A 413 -22.63 -19.44 3.27
CA LEU A 413 -22.78 -19.49 4.74
C LEU A 413 -23.80 -18.44 5.23
N ALA A 414 -23.74 -17.21 4.71
CA ALA A 414 -24.70 -16.16 5.03
C ALA A 414 -26.14 -16.47 4.57
N LEU A 415 -26.28 -17.28 3.53
CA LEU A 415 -27.54 -17.82 3.04
C LEU A 415 -28.03 -19.07 3.79
N ASN A 416 -27.35 -19.47 4.89
CA ASN A 416 -27.60 -20.68 5.68
C ASN A 416 -27.49 -22.00 4.85
N ARG A 417 -26.68 -21.99 3.80
CA ARG A 417 -26.41 -23.15 2.94
C ARG A 417 -25.07 -23.78 3.30
N LYS A 418 -25.02 -24.46 4.47
CA LYS A 418 -23.80 -24.98 5.08
C LYS A 418 -22.99 -25.91 4.16
N ASP A 419 -23.68 -26.85 3.47
CA ASP A 419 -23.00 -27.83 2.62
C ASP A 419 -22.33 -27.17 1.40
N ASP A 420 -22.99 -26.19 0.80
CA ASP A 420 -22.41 -25.42 -0.28
C ASP A 420 -21.20 -24.60 0.19
N ALA A 421 -21.28 -23.95 1.36
CA ALA A 421 -20.17 -23.21 1.95
C ALA A 421 -18.95 -24.11 2.16
N ILE A 422 -19.13 -25.29 2.75
CA ILE A 422 -18.07 -26.30 2.96
C ILE A 422 -17.44 -26.69 1.61
N ARG A 423 -18.25 -26.94 0.60
CA ARG A 423 -17.76 -27.30 -0.76
C ARG A 423 -16.84 -26.22 -1.32
N PHE A 424 -17.23 -24.94 -1.21
CA PHE A 424 -16.45 -23.82 -1.73
C PHE A 424 -15.18 -23.54 -0.94
N TYR A 425 -15.21 -23.64 0.41
CA TYR A 425 -13.99 -23.54 1.22
C TYR A 425 -13.00 -24.67 0.92
N LYS A 426 -13.46 -25.90 0.71
CA LYS A 426 -12.60 -27.01 0.29
C LYS A 426 -12.00 -26.74 -1.09
N LYS A 427 -12.75 -26.15 -2.02
CA LYS A 427 -12.23 -25.76 -3.34
C LYS A 427 -11.18 -24.66 -3.22
N ALA A 428 -11.39 -23.64 -2.38
CA ALA A 428 -10.37 -22.61 -2.10
C ALA A 428 -9.06 -23.22 -1.58
N LEU A 429 -9.15 -24.21 -0.66
CA LEU A 429 -7.97 -24.91 -0.13
C LEU A 429 -7.29 -25.84 -1.14
N GLN A 430 -8.03 -26.41 -2.10
CA GLN A 430 -7.44 -27.17 -3.21
C GLN A 430 -6.58 -26.25 -4.10
N LEU A 431 -7.04 -25.01 -4.33
CA LEU A 431 -6.32 -24.01 -5.12
C LEU A 431 -5.15 -23.40 -4.35
N TYR A 432 -5.34 -23.11 -3.05
CA TYR A 432 -4.31 -22.60 -2.17
C TYR A 432 -4.32 -23.32 -0.80
N PRO A 433 -3.51 -24.38 -0.63
CA PRO A 433 -3.47 -25.17 0.62
C PRO A 433 -3.05 -24.37 1.87
N GLY A 434 -2.42 -23.20 1.69
CA GLY A 434 -2.02 -22.29 2.76
C GLY A 434 -3.10 -21.36 3.27
N TYR A 435 -4.32 -21.37 2.72
CA TYR A 435 -5.38 -20.39 3.01
C TYR A 435 -5.95 -20.57 4.43
N GLN A 436 -5.38 -19.85 5.39
CA GLN A 436 -5.66 -20.05 6.81
C GLN A 436 -7.12 -19.74 7.20
N GLU A 437 -7.69 -18.66 6.62
CA GLU A 437 -9.09 -18.29 6.89
C GLU A 437 -10.07 -19.38 6.43
N ALA A 438 -9.84 -19.97 5.26
CA ALA A 438 -10.67 -21.08 4.76
C ALA A 438 -10.57 -22.31 5.69
N LYS A 439 -9.37 -22.60 6.24
CA LYS A 439 -9.21 -23.67 7.23
C LYS A 439 -10.00 -23.39 8.51
N ASN A 440 -9.92 -22.15 8.99
CA ASN A 440 -10.62 -21.75 10.21
C ASN A 440 -12.14 -21.87 10.01
N ARG A 441 -12.67 -21.40 8.87
CA ARG A 441 -14.09 -21.52 8.54
C ARG A 441 -14.58 -22.95 8.45
N LEU A 442 -13.80 -23.83 7.83
CA LEU A 442 -14.15 -25.26 7.76
C LEU A 442 -14.20 -25.89 9.15
N LYS A 443 -13.20 -25.65 9.98
CA LYS A 443 -13.17 -26.15 11.35
C LYS A 443 -14.39 -25.67 12.15
N GLU A 444 -14.74 -24.38 12.09
CA GLU A 444 -15.93 -23.83 12.76
C GLU A 444 -17.24 -24.52 12.32
N LEU A 445 -17.29 -25.01 11.07
CA LEU A 445 -18.48 -25.67 10.51
C LEU A 445 -18.52 -27.19 10.77
N GLU A 446 -17.35 -27.82 10.89
CA GLU A 446 -17.25 -29.26 11.14
C GLU A 446 -17.40 -29.59 12.66
N ASP A 447 -17.04 -28.64 13.55
CA ASP A 447 -17.16 -28.76 14.99
C ASP A 447 -18.59 -28.49 15.52
N LYS A 448 -19.52 -28.06 14.65
CA LYS A 448 -20.97 -27.84 14.94
C LYS A 448 -21.86 -28.84 14.20
#